data_ac09100b9438ff474bf1309336831c22
#
_entry.id   ac09100b9438ff474bf1309336831c22
#
_cell.length_a   1.000
_cell.length_b   1.000
_cell.length_c   1.000
_cell.angle_alpha   90.00
_cell.angle_beta   90.00
_cell.angle_gamma   90.00
#
_symmetry.space_group_name_H-M   'P 1'
#
loop_
_entity.id
_entity.type
_entity.pdbx_description
1 polymer ?
#
loop_
_entity_poly.entity_id
_entity_poly.type
_entity_poly.pdbx_seq_one_letter_code
_entity_poly.pdbx_strand_id
1 'polypeptide(L)'
;MLDATLSRIDNEMEQNLKRLFDFLKIKSISTDPNFKKDCAEAADWLVQDLRSFGVMAQKYETGGHPIVQGCLGPNTGLHVLFYGHYDVQPVDPLELWDRNPFEPVIEELSSGPVIRGRGSSDDKGQLMTFVEACRAWVAQNGVLPFKVTFFFEGEEESGSPSLIPFMKKHKNEISSDIVLICDTGLFESRVPSIVTRLRGILKEEITISGPDKDLHSGMYGGISTNPAKVLANVLSALHDKDNAVAIPNFYDGVPELTENIEDQWRSLNFNHNQFLGEVGLSAPAGELGRSPLEMLWSRPTCEINGIKSGYINEGFKTVLPSQATAKISFRLVGNQDPVKIRKSFRNMVQNLLPAYCRVSFEEHEASKASQMDISPPEFEKAREAISEELGIEAAFIGCGGSIPIVGYFQKITGVDPMLIGFAKDDDQIHSPNEKYDLESFRKGIRSWVRVINSFSELQNV
;
A
#
# COMPACT_ATOMS: atom_id res chain seq x y z
N MET A 1 26.04 -17.36 -16.18
CA MET A 1 24.76 -16.77 -16.62
C MET A 1 24.41 -15.58 -15.74
N LEU A 2 24.20 -15.75 -14.43
CA LEU A 2 23.85 -14.69 -13.49
C LEU A 2 24.83 -13.50 -13.50
N ASP A 3 26.12 -13.74 -13.22
CA ASP A 3 27.14 -12.68 -13.12
C ASP A 3 27.29 -11.84 -14.40
N ALA A 4 27.15 -12.49 -15.57
CA ALA A 4 27.21 -11.78 -16.85
C ALA A 4 26.00 -10.84 -17.03
N THR A 5 24.81 -11.27 -16.58
CA THR A 5 23.58 -10.43 -16.61
C THR A 5 23.72 -9.26 -15.63
N LEU A 6 24.22 -9.51 -14.42
CA LEU A 6 24.47 -8.46 -13.41
C LEU A 6 25.49 -7.43 -13.91
N SER A 7 26.59 -7.88 -14.53
CA SER A 7 27.60 -7.00 -15.12
C SER A 7 27.03 -6.16 -16.27
N ARG A 8 26.12 -6.74 -17.07
CA ARG A 8 25.44 -6.02 -18.15
C ARG A 8 24.60 -4.85 -17.62
N ILE A 9 23.86 -5.06 -16.52
CA ILE A 9 23.08 -3.98 -15.88
C ILE A 9 23.98 -2.80 -15.52
N ASP A 10 25.11 -3.06 -14.88
CA ASP A 10 26.04 -2.02 -14.48
C ASP A 10 26.64 -1.27 -15.69
N ASN A 11 26.96 -1.99 -16.77
CA ASN A 11 27.51 -1.39 -17.99
C ASN A 11 26.48 -0.60 -18.82
N GLU A 12 25.18 -0.93 -18.70
CA GLU A 12 24.09 -0.31 -19.46
C GLU A 12 23.26 0.67 -18.62
N MET A 13 23.74 1.05 -17.42
CA MET A 13 22.97 1.90 -16.48
C MET A 13 22.54 3.24 -17.10
N GLU A 14 23.38 3.87 -17.90
CA GLU A 14 23.03 5.11 -18.61
C GLU A 14 21.82 4.92 -19.54
N GLN A 15 21.75 3.77 -20.21
CA GLN A 15 20.65 3.46 -21.11
C GLN A 15 19.37 3.12 -20.33
N ASN A 16 19.50 2.42 -19.20
CA ASN A 16 18.38 2.11 -18.31
C ASN A 16 17.78 3.42 -17.76
N LEU A 17 18.61 4.34 -17.30
CA LEU A 17 18.20 5.67 -16.84
C LEU A 17 17.54 6.49 -17.95
N LYS A 18 18.09 6.43 -19.17
CA LYS A 18 17.49 7.15 -20.29
C LYS A 18 16.04 6.70 -20.54
N ARG A 19 15.77 5.39 -20.54
CA ARG A 19 14.39 4.87 -20.70
C ARG A 19 13.48 5.30 -19.55
N LEU A 20 13.97 5.20 -18.31
CA LEU A 20 13.21 5.68 -17.16
C LEU A 20 12.91 7.18 -17.29
N PHE A 21 13.87 8.00 -17.67
CA PHE A 21 13.66 9.44 -17.85
C PHE A 21 12.67 9.78 -18.98
N ASP A 22 12.74 9.05 -20.08
CA ASP A 22 11.78 9.24 -21.17
C ASP A 22 10.36 8.87 -20.71
N PHE A 23 10.20 7.89 -19.82
CA PHE A 23 8.92 7.52 -19.24
C PHE A 23 8.43 8.52 -18.19
N LEU A 24 9.32 9.04 -17.33
CA LEU A 24 8.97 10.04 -16.30
C LEU A 24 8.52 11.38 -16.86
N LYS A 25 8.93 11.74 -18.10
CA LYS A 25 8.47 12.96 -18.78
C LYS A 25 6.98 12.95 -19.12
N ILE A 26 6.36 11.78 -19.21
CA ILE A 26 4.95 11.64 -19.55
C ILE A 26 4.09 11.90 -18.30
N LYS A 27 3.21 12.87 -18.35
CA LYS A 27 2.41 13.39 -17.23
C LYS A 27 1.17 12.53 -16.96
N SER A 28 1.34 11.26 -16.69
CA SER A 28 0.23 10.31 -16.53
C SER A 28 -0.55 10.46 -15.19
N ILE A 29 -1.05 11.66 -14.92
CA ILE A 29 -1.87 11.96 -13.72
C ILE A 29 -3.28 11.41 -13.95
N SER A 30 -3.63 10.30 -13.28
CA SER A 30 -4.89 9.59 -13.51
C SER A 30 -6.11 10.28 -12.89
N THR A 31 -5.91 11.03 -11.82
CA THR A 31 -6.99 11.69 -11.07
C THR A 31 -7.55 12.94 -11.75
N ASP A 32 -6.82 13.52 -12.73
CA ASP A 32 -7.24 14.72 -13.45
C ASP A 32 -7.58 14.40 -14.91
N PRO A 33 -8.85 14.58 -15.34
CA PRO A 33 -9.29 14.33 -16.72
C PRO A 33 -8.50 15.08 -17.82
N ASN A 34 -7.84 16.19 -17.47
CA ASN A 34 -7.01 16.93 -18.41
C ASN A 34 -5.80 16.14 -18.90
N PHE A 35 -5.30 15.19 -18.11
CA PHE A 35 -4.15 14.32 -18.42
C PHE A 35 -4.55 12.95 -19.01
N LYS A 36 -5.81 12.77 -19.41
CA LYS A 36 -6.27 11.49 -20.00
C LYS A 36 -5.44 11.08 -21.24
N LYS A 37 -4.99 12.04 -22.03
CA LYS A 37 -4.15 11.78 -23.21
C LYS A 37 -2.73 11.34 -22.80
N ASP A 38 -2.20 11.95 -21.77
CA ASP A 38 -0.88 11.62 -21.24
C ASP A 38 -0.87 10.22 -20.61
N CYS A 39 -1.94 9.82 -19.94
CA CYS A 39 -2.09 8.43 -19.46
C CYS A 39 -2.13 7.43 -20.64
N ALA A 40 -2.83 7.76 -21.72
CA ALA A 40 -2.84 6.92 -22.92
C ALA A 40 -1.47 6.87 -23.61
N GLU A 41 -0.72 8.00 -23.64
CA GLU A 41 0.66 8.07 -24.13
C GLU A 41 1.61 7.22 -23.30
N ALA A 42 1.48 7.23 -21.96
CA ALA A 42 2.27 6.38 -21.07
C ALA A 42 2.04 4.89 -21.35
N ALA A 43 0.78 4.50 -21.56
CA ALA A 43 0.44 3.12 -21.93
C ALA A 43 1.03 2.74 -23.32
N ASP A 44 0.96 3.65 -24.32
CA ASP A 44 1.55 3.42 -25.63
C ASP A 44 3.08 3.33 -25.57
N TRP A 45 3.72 4.16 -24.74
CA TRP A 45 5.16 4.12 -24.48
C TRP A 45 5.57 2.76 -23.90
N LEU A 46 4.87 2.28 -22.86
CA LEU A 46 5.13 0.96 -22.26
C LEU A 46 4.99 -0.18 -23.26
N VAL A 47 3.94 -0.17 -24.08
CA VAL A 47 3.77 -1.17 -25.14
C VAL A 47 4.96 -1.19 -26.09
N GLN A 48 5.43 -0.01 -26.53
CA GLN A 48 6.58 0.10 -27.41
C GLN A 48 7.88 -0.34 -26.76
N ASP A 49 8.10 0.05 -25.52
CA ASP A 49 9.29 -0.31 -24.74
C ASP A 49 9.36 -1.82 -24.51
N LEU A 50 8.27 -2.44 -24.08
CA LEU A 50 8.17 -3.89 -23.88
C LEU A 50 8.41 -4.66 -25.20
N ARG A 51 7.82 -4.21 -26.32
CA ARG A 51 8.04 -4.81 -27.63
C ARG A 51 9.48 -4.71 -28.11
N SER A 52 10.23 -3.68 -27.66
CA SER A 52 11.61 -3.45 -28.09
C SER A 52 12.57 -4.59 -27.70
N PHE A 53 12.22 -5.42 -26.71
CA PHE A 53 12.98 -6.59 -26.29
C PHE A 53 12.22 -7.92 -26.42
N GLY A 54 11.16 -7.93 -27.24
CA GLY A 54 10.49 -9.15 -27.68
C GLY A 54 9.22 -9.54 -26.91
N VAL A 55 8.74 -8.69 -25.96
CA VAL A 55 7.46 -8.94 -25.27
C VAL A 55 6.30 -8.77 -26.25
N MET A 56 5.38 -9.72 -26.25
CA MET A 56 4.12 -9.61 -26.98
C MET A 56 3.16 -8.74 -26.18
N ALA A 57 3.37 -7.41 -26.19
CA ALA A 57 2.61 -6.45 -25.43
C ALA A 57 1.48 -5.82 -26.26
N GLN A 58 0.38 -5.51 -25.58
CA GLN A 58 -0.74 -4.77 -26.15
C GLN A 58 -1.43 -3.89 -25.11
N LYS A 59 -2.09 -2.84 -25.59
CA LYS A 59 -2.90 -1.95 -24.79
C LYS A 59 -4.36 -2.37 -24.89
N TYR A 60 -5.03 -2.44 -23.76
CA TYR A 60 -6.45 -2.70 -23.65
C TYR A 60 -7.18 -1.43 -23.21
N GLU A 61 -8.09 -0.98 -24.02
CA GLU A 61 -8.97 0.13 -23.64
C GLU A 61 -9.95 -0.35 -22.55
N THR A 62 -10.14 0.51 -21.54
CA THR A 62 -11.07 0.29 -20.43
C THR A 62 -12.14 1.40 -20.38
N GLY A 63 -12.98 1.40 -19.33
CA GLY A 63 -13.88 2.53 -19.08
C GLY A 63 -13.17 3.80 -18.60
N GLY A 64 -11.95 3.67 -18.10
CA GLY A 64 -11.09 4.74 -17.62
C GLY A 64 -9.76 4.82 -18.39
N HIS A 65 -8.62 4.60 -17.70
CA HIS A 65 -7.31 4.57 -18.34
C HIS A 65 -6.97 3.14 -18.84
N PRO A 66 -6.14 3.04 -19.89
CA PRO A 66 -5.80 1.74 -20.50
C PRO A 66 -5.06 0.81 -19.52
N ILE A 67 -5.18 -0.50 -19.76
CA ILE A 67 -4.32 -1.52 -19.16
C ILE A 67 -3.33 -2.01 -20.23
N VAL A 68 -2.06 -2.13 -19.85
CA VAL A 68 -1.00 -2.71 -20.67
C VAL A 68 -0.74 -4.13 -20.19
N GLN A 69 -0.85 -5.09 -21.10
CA GLN A 69 -0.52 -6.48 -20.83
C GLN A 69 0.40 -7.02 -21.91
N GLY A 70 1.39 -7.80 -21.50
CA GLY A 70 2.29 -8.47 -22.44
C GLY A 70 2.87 -9.72 -21.85
N CYS A 71 3.35 -10.64 -22.69
CA CYS A 71 4.00 -11.85 -22.21
C CYS A 71 5.28 -12.16 -22.97
N LEU A 72 6.22 -12.80 -22.27
CA LEU A 72 7.49 -13.27 -22.83
C LEU A 72 7.93 -14.54 -22.10
N GLY A 73 8.64 -15.41 -22.79
CA GLY A 73 9.18 -16.67 -22.27
C GLY A 73 8.43 -17.91 -22.77
N PRO A 74 8.82 -19.10 -22.31
CA PRO A 74 8.21 -20.37 -22.71
C PRO A 74 6.76 -20.49 -22.21
N ASN A 75 5.93 -21.21 -22.96
CA ASN A 75 4.53 -21.45 -22.57
C ASN A 75 4.36 -22.66 -21.62
N THR A 76 5.43 -23.25 -21.17
CA THR A 76 5.45 -24.42 -20.26
C THR A 76 6.32 -24.12 -19.05
N GLY A 77 6.02 -24.76 -17.93
CA GLY A 77 6.73 -24.53 -16.67
C GLY A 77 6.14 -23.35 -15.89
N LEU A 78 6.94 -22.75 -15.05
CA LEU A 78 6.56 -21.66 -14.15
C LEU A 78 6.03 -20.44 -14.93
N HIS A 79 4.96 -19.84 -14.41
CA HIS A 79 4.40 -18.62 -14.94
C HIS A 79 4.37 -17.54 -13.85
N VAL A 80 5.11 -16.46 -14.06
CA VAL A 80 5.17 -15.31 -13.16
C VAL A 80 4.39 -14.15 -13.77
N LEU A 81 3.52 -13.52 -12.99
CA LEU A 81 2.88 -12.25 -13.35
C LEU A 81 3.56 -11.14 -12.54
N PHE A 82 3.96 -10.08 -13.23
CA PHE A 82 4.47 -8.87 -12.61
C PHE A 82 3.47 -7.73 -12.81
N TYR A 83 3.03 -7.15 -11.69
CA TYR A 83 2.13 -6.01 -11.63
C TYR A 83 2.86 -4.75 -11.20
N GLY A 84 2.46 -3.62 -11.77
CA GLY A 84 2.82 -2.27 -11.38
C GLY A 84 1.84 -1.28 -11.98
N HIS A 85 1.96 0.01 -11.65
CA HIS A 85 1.14 1.06 -12.23
C HIS A 85 1.99 2.16 -12.89
N TYR A 86 1.42 2.77 -13.91
CA TYR A 86 2.10 3.80 -14.69
C TYR A 86 1.53 5.19 -14.51
N ASP A 87 0.41 5.31 -13.81
CA ASP A 87 -0.13 6.59 -13.40
C ASP A 87 0.61 7.15 -12.19
N VAL A 88 0.42 8.43 -11.95
CA VAL A 88 1.10 9.17 -10.88
C VAL A 88 0.15 10.16 -10.24
N GLN A 89 0.44 10.54 -8.99
CA GLN A 89 -0.26 11.58 -8.26
C GLN A 89 -0.12 12.96 -8.90
N PRO A 90 -1.08 13.87 -8.68
CA PRO A 90 -0.94 15.29 -8.99
C PRO A 90 0.32 15.90 -8.39
N VAL A 91 0.78 16.99 -9.00
CA VAL A 91 2.00 17.69 -8.57
C VAL A 91 1.70 18.92 -7.69
N ASP A 92 0.44 19.15 -7.40
CA ASP A 92 0.03 20.29 -6.58
C ASP A 92 0.46 20.13 -5.10
N PRO A 93 0.90 21.21 -4.44
CA PRO A 93 1.13 22.55 -4.99
C PRO A 93 2.46 22.67 -5.74
N LEU A 94 2.41 23.09 -7.02
CA LEU A 94 3.58 23.13 -7.92
C LEU A 94 4.68 24.08 -7.41
N GLU A 95 4.31 25.12 -6.68
CA GLU A 95 5.24 26.09 -6.11
C GLU A 95 6.17 25.53 -5.02
N LEU A 96 5.89 24.33 -4.51
CA LEU A 96 6.75 23.65 -3.55
C LEU A 96 7.77 22.70 -4.20
N TRP A 97 7.73 22.58 -5.53
CA TRP A 97 8.74 21.83 -6.25
C TRP A 97 9.95 22.72 -6.57
N ASP A 98 11.13 22.24 -6.25
CA ASP A 98 12.38 22.94 -6.56
C ASP A 98 12.67 22.98 -8.09
N ARG A 99 12.07 22.03 -8.83
CA ARG A 99 12.22 21.86 -10.28
C ARG A 99 10.90 21.39 -10.89
N ASN A 100 10.82 21.47 -12.23
CA ASN A 100 9.69 20.86 -12.94
C ASN A 100 9.61 19.36 -12.65
N PRO A 101 8.50 18.87 -12.06
CA PRO A 101 8.35 17.46 -11.65
C PRO A 101 8.41 16.45 -12.81
N PHE A 102 8.20 16.90 -14.06
CA PHE A 102 8.26 16.06 -15.25
C PHE A 102 9.51 16.31 -16.12
N GLU A 103 10.52 16.94 -15.55
CA GLU A 103 11.87 17.05 -16.13
C GLU A 103 12.87 16.32 -15.22
N PRO A 104 12.89 14.94 -15.29
CA PRO A 104 13.69 14.15 -14.38
C PRO A 104 15.18 14.43 -14.52
N VAL A 105 15.88 14.48 -13.41
CA VAL A 105 17.34 14.71 -13.34
C VAL A 105 17.96 13.80 -12.28
N ILE A 106 19.28 13.56 -12.41
CA ILE A 106 20.08 13.08 -11.28
C ILE A 106 20.49 14.30 -10.45
N GLU A 107 20.19 14.24 -9.16
CA GLU A 107 20.57 15.25 -8.18
C GLU A 107 21.48 14.62 -7.14
N GLU A 108 22.60 15.30 -6.83
CA GLU A 108 23.54 14.86 -5.79
C GLU A 108 23.07 15.36 -4.42
N LEU A 109 22.68 14.44 -3.56
CA LEU A 109 22.38 14.72 -2.16
C LEU A 109 23.51 14.23 -1.27
N SER A 110 23.49 14.65 0.01
CA SER A 110 24.44 14.16 1.01
C SER A 110 24.35 12.65 1.27
N SER A 111 23.19 12.05 0.99
CA SER A 111 22.91 10.61 1.05
C SER A 111 23.34 9.84 -0.20
N GLY A 112 23.72 10.53 -1.27
CA GLY A 112 24.05 9.98 -2.57
C GLY A 112 23.19 10.50 -3.71
N PRO A 113 23.44 10.06 -4.96
CA PRO A 113 22.70 10.50 -6.12
C PRO A 113 21.25 9.95 -6.10
N VAL A 114 20.31 10.82 -6.48
CA VAL A 114 18.87 10.49 -6.57
C VAL A 114 18.30 10.87 -7.94
N ILE A 115 17.29 10.14 -8.35
CA ILE A 115 16.45 10.45 -9.50
C ILE A 115 15.32 11.34 -9.00
N ARG A 116 15.28 12.62 -9.40
CA ARG A 116 14.26 13.57 -8.99
C ARG A 116 13.18 13.68 -10.05
N GLY A 117 11.90 13.55 -9.65
CA GLY A 117 10.74 13.73 -10.51
C GLY A 117 9.51 12.97 -10.02
N ARG A 118 8.32 13.40 -10.42
CA ARG A 118 7.07 12.70 -10.08
C ARG A 118 7.03 11.32 -10.72
N GLY A 119 6.68 10.29 -9.95
CA GLY A 119 6.65 8.89 -10.37
C GLY A 119 8.03 8.21 -10.34
N SER A 120 9.08 8.91 -9.84
CA SER A 120 10.41 8.32 -9.78
C SER A 120 10.50 7.15 -8.80
N SER A 121 9.77 7.18 -7.69
CA SER A 121 9.64 6.10 -6.72
C SER A 121 8.28 5.40 -6.84
N ASP A 122 7.21 6.15 -7.07
CA ASP A 122 5.83 5.68 -7.07
C ASP A 122 5.15 5.92 -8.42
N ASP A 123 5.03 4.94 -9.30
CA ASP A 123 5.60 3.56 -9.30
C ASP A 123 6.48 3.32 -10.54
N LYS A 124 6.57 4.32 -11.47
CA LYS A 124 7.32 4.17 -12.73
C LYS A 124 8.75 3.71 -12.53
N GLY A 125 9.44 4.27 -11.51
CA GLY A 125 10.81 3.87 -11.23
C GLY A 125 10.90 2.43 -10.77
N GLN A 126 10.05 1.99 -9.85
CA GLN A 126 10.02 0.62 -9.36
C GLN A 126 9.58 -0.37 -10.46
N LEU A 127 8.50 -0.06 -11.20
CA LEU A 127 8.05 -0.84 -12.34
C LEU A 127 9.18 -1.08 -13.34
N MET A 128 9.96 -0.04 -13.66
CA MET A 128 11.07 -0.15 -14.60
C MET A 128 12.22 -1.01 -14.08
N THR A 129 12.37 -1.21 -12.78
CA THR A 129 13.40 -2.11 -12.26
C THR A 129 13.20 -3.55 -12.75
N PHE A 130 11.96 -4.04 -12.74
CA PHE A 130 11.65 -5.38 -13.25
C PHE A 130 11.74 -5.47 -14.77
N VAL A 131 11.25 -4.44 -15.47
CA VAL A 131 11.30 -4.40 -16.94
C VAL A 131 12.76 -4.46 -17.43
N GLU A 132 13.66 -3.66 -16.82
CA GLU A 132 15.08 -3.65 -17.17
C GLU A 132 15.79 -4.94 -16.77
N ALA A 133 15.39 -5.60 -15.68
CA ALA A 133 15.91 -6.91 -15.31
C ALA A 133 15.58 -7.96 -16.36
N CYS A 134 14.36 -8.01 -16.83
CA CYS A 134 13.93 -8.92 -17.91
C CYS A 134 14.64 -8.60 -19.22
N ARG A 135 14.79 -7.31 -19.56
CA ARG A 135 15.52 -6.85 -20.74
C ARG A 135 16.98 -7.30 -20.71
N ALA A 136 17.67 -7.07 -19.60
CA ALA A 136 19.07 -7.47 -19.42
C ALA A 136 19.23 -9.00 -19.49
N TRP A 137 18.30 -9.75 -18.89
CA TRP A 137 18.28 -11.19 -18.95
C TRP A 137 18.15 -11.71 -20.40
N VAL A 138 17.17 -11.19 -21.15
CA VAL A 138 16.96 -11.59 -22.56
C VAL A 138 18.15 -11.20 -23.44
N ALA A 139 18.69 -10.00 -23.26
CA ALA A 139 19.84 -9.54 -24.03
C ALA A 139 21.11 -10.38 -23.77
N GLN A 140 21.25 -10.95 -22.58
CA GLN A 140 22.40 -11.78 -22.21
C GLN A 140 22.18 -13.27 -22.53
N ASN A 141 20.97 -13.80 -22.33
CA ASN A 141 20.70 -15.22 -22.35
C ASN A 141 19.75 -15.65 -23.49
N GLY A 142 19.20 -14.71 -24.25
CA GLY A 142 18.35 -14.95 -25.42
C GLY A 142 16.86 -15.13 -25.09
N VAL A 143 16.53 -15.73 -23.94
CA VAL A 143 15.15 -16.02 -23.53
C VAL A 143 15.01 -15.97 -22.02
N LEU A 144 13.82 -15.61 -21.52
CA LEU A 144 13.51 -15.76 -20.10
C LEU A 144 13.40 -17.24 -19.72
N PRO A 145 13.80 -17.63 -18.48
CA PRO A 145 13.79 -19.04 -18.06
C PRO A 145 12.38 -19.59 -17.88
N PHE A 146 11.39 -18.75 -17.68
CA PHE A 146 9.97 -19.07 -17.49
C PHE A 146 9.11 -18.00 -18.17
N LYS A 147 7.80 -18.25 -18.23
CA LYS A 147 6.84 -17.28 -18.76
C LYS A 147 6.66 -16.13 -17.77
N VAL A 148 6.78 -14.90 -18.28
CA VAL A 148 6.46 -13.67 -17.56
C VAL A 148 5.29 -12.99 -18.24
N THR A 149 4.27 -12.62 -17.47
CA THR A 149 3.21 -11.70 -17.88
C THR A 149 3.43 -10.37 -17.19
N PHE A 150 3.63 -9.32 -17.98
CA PHE A 150 3.63 -7.92 -17.54
C PHE A 150 2.18 -7.44 -17.51
N PHE A 151 1.77 -6.85 -16.40
CA PHE A 151 0.40 -6.40 -16.19
C PHE A 151 0.40 -5.05 -15.49
N PHE A 152 0.18 -3.98 -16.27
CA PHE A 152 0.31 -2.60 -15.81
C PHE A 152 -0.99 -1.84 -15.96
N GLU A 153 -1.42 -1.16 -14.89
CA GLU A 153 -2.60 -0.31 -14.89
C GLU A 153 -2.25 1.19 -14.87
N GLY A 154 -3.24 2.03 -15.14
CA GLY A 154 -3.11 3.47 -15.13
C GLY A 154 -4.15 4.18 -14.26
N GLU A 155 -4.65 3.52 -13.23
CA GLU A 155 -5.70 4.01 -12.33
C GLU A 155 -5.44 3.69 -10.85
N GLU A 156 -4.25 3.23 -10.47
CA GLU A 156 -3.95 2.88 -9.07
C GLU A 156 -4.20 4.07 -8.16
N GLU A 157 -3.67 5.22 -8.54
CA GLU A 157 -3.74 6.47 -7.80
C GLU A 157 -5.15 7.10 -7.76
N SER A 158 -6.07 6.55 -8.55
CA SER A 158 -7.49 6.91 -8.55
C SER A 158 -8.41 5.79 -8.07
N GLY A 159 -7.84 4.72 -7.48
CA GLY A 159 -8.57 3.61 -6.85
C GLY A 159 -8.94 2.46 -7.79
N SER A 160 -8.28 2.33 -8.95
CA SER A 160 -8.37 1.19 -9.88
C SER A 160 -9.80 0.78 -10.31
N PRO A 161 -10.70 1.69 -10.69
CA PRO A 161 -12.09 1.35 -10.99
C PRO A 161 -12.24 0.38 -12.16
N SER A 162 -11.35 0.42 -13.15
CA SER A 162 -11.38 -0.45 -14.34
C SER A 162 -10.69 -1.79 -14.13
N LEU A 163 -9.84 -1.92 -13.12
CA LEU A 163 -8.99 -3.09 -12.92
C LEU A 163 -9.78 -4.37 -12.60
N ILE A 164 -10.70 -4.30 -11.63
CA ILE A 164 -11.49 -5.47 -11.20
C ILE A 164 -12.35 -6.02 -12.35
N PRO A 165 -13.11 -5.20 -13.09
CA PRO A 165 -13.83 -5.67 -14.27
C PRO A 165 -12.91 -6.32 -15.31
N PHE A 166 -11.74 -5.73 -15.54
CA PHE A 166 -10.75 -6.27 -16.46
C PHE A 166 -10.22 -7.64 -15.99
N MET A 167 -9.75 -7.74 -14.75
CA MET A 167 -9.23 -8.99 -14.18
C MET A 167 -10.25 -10.13 -14.25
N LYS A 168 -11.52 -9.84 -13.95
CA LYS A 168 -12.60 -10.85 -14.05
C LYS A 168 -12.81 -11.33 -15.49
N LYS A 169 -12.77 -10.41 -16.45
CA LYS A 169 -12.96 -10.72 -17.88
C LYS A 169 -11.78 -11.50 -18.46
N HIS A 170 -10.56 -11.16 -18.04
CA HIS A 170 -9.30 -11.72 -18.56
C HIS A 170 -8.63 -12.68 -17.58
N LYS A 171 -9.41 -13.29 -16.66
CA LYS A 171 -8.90 -14.16 -15.61
C LYS A 171 -7.92 -15.22 -16.12
N ASN A 172 -8.22 -15.86 -17.23
CA ASN A 172 -7.38 -16.93 -17.80
C ASN A 172 -6.06 -16.41 -18.35
N GLU A 173 -6.01 -15.15 -18.79
CA GLU A 173 -4.82 -14.52 -19.37
C GLU A 173 -3.85 -14.05 -18.29
N ILE A 174 -4.38 -13.67 -17.10
CA ILE A 174 -3.61 -13.24 -15.94
C ILE A 174 -3.40 -14.36 -14.90
N SER A 175 -3.90 -15.57 -15.15
CA SER A 175 -3.62 -16.72 -14.29
C SER A 175 -2.12 -17.05 -14.34
N SER A 176 -1.50 -17.17 -13.16
CA SER A 176 -0.07 -17.38 -12.97
C SER A 176 0.18 -18.21 -11.72
N ASP A 177 1.38 -18.75 -11.57
CA ASP A 177 1.78 -19.50 -10.38
C ASP A 177 2.30 -18.55 -9.29
N ILE A 178 2.93 -17.44 -9.70
CA ILE A 178 3.48 -16.41 -8.81
C ILE A 178 2.99 -15.05 -9.29
N VAL A 179 2.61 -14.19 -8.37
CA VAL A 179 2.32 -12.77 -8.61
C VAL A 179 3.35 -11.92 -7.86
N LEU A 180 4.03 -11.04 -8.58
CA LEU A 180 4.97 -10.06 -8.03
C LEU A 180 4.37 -8.67 -8.15
N ILE A 181 4.50 -7.89 -7.09
CA ILE A 181 4.10 -6.46 -7.03
C ILE A 181 5.30 -5.65 -6.56
N CYS A 182 5.69 -4.62 -7.30
CA CYS A 182 6.82 -3.76 -6.95
C CYS A 182 6.34 -2.34 -6.64
N ASP A 183 5.61 -2.20 -5.53
CA ASP A 183 5.01 -0.94 -5.08
C ASP A 183 5.07 -0.87 -3.55
N THR A 184 6.27 -1.12 -3.02
CA THR A 184 6.57 -1.06 -1.59
C THR A 184 8.01 -0.57 -1.38
N GLY A 185 8.52 -0.58 -0.15
CA GLY A 185 9.85 -0.06 0.17
C GLY A 185 10.67 -0.99 1.05
N LEU A 186 11.90 -0.54 1.28
CA LEU A 186 12.81 -1.12 2.27
C LEU A 186 12.32 -0.77 3.67
N PHE A 187 12.38 -1.70 4.60
CA PHE A 187 12.08 -1.38 5.99
C PHE A 187 13.17 -0.48 6.58
N GLU A 188 12.75 0.64 7.20
CA GLU A 188 13.63 1.70 7.70
C GLU A 188 14.67 2.14 6.64
N SER A 189 14.24 2.26 5.37
CA SER A 189 15.07 2.67 4.24
C SER A 189 16.34 1.83 4.02
N ARG A 190 16.46 0.67 4.69
CA ARG A 190 17.70 -0.10 4.77
C ARG A 190 17.52 -1.59 4.58
N VAL A 191 16.56 -2.21 5.30
CA VAL A 191 16.40 -3.66 5.31
C VAL A 191 15.53 -4.10 4.14
N PRO A 192 16.04 -4.98 3.24
CA PRO A 192 15.19 -5.53 2.19
C PRO A 192 14.02 -6.29 2.80
N SER A 193 12.86 -6.15 2.21
CA SER A 193 11.66 -6.70 2.80
C SER A 193 10.68 -7.23 1.77
N ILE A 194 9.94 -8.25 2.18
CA ILE A 194 8.77 -8.76 1.47
C ILE A 194 7.56 -8.49 2.36
N VAL A 195 6.66 -7.63 1.88
CA VAL A 195 5.43 -7.33 2.61
C VAL A 195 4.45 -8.49 2.42
N THR A 196 4.11 -9.15 3.52
CA THR A 196 3.25 -10.34 3.54
C THR A 196 1.96 -10.16 4.32
N ARG A 197 1.75 -8.96 4.88
CA ARG A 197 0.56 -8.60 5.66
C ARG A 197 0.17 -7.18 5.36
N LEU A 198 -1.10 -6.97 5.00
CA LEU A 198 -1.70 -5.66 4.78
C LEU A 198 -2.94 -5.55 5.65
N ARG A 199 -3.12 -4.40 6.31
CA ARG A 199 -4.33 -4.19 7.11
C ARG A 199 -5.53 -3.86 6.24
N GLY A 200 -6.69 -4.42 6.60
CA GLY A 200 -7.97 -3.99 6.07
C GLY A 200 -8.40 -2.66 6.69
N ILE A 201 -9.46 -2.10 6.16
CA ILE A 201 -10.05 -0.86 6.66
C ILE A 201 -11.56 -1.01 6.81
N LEU A 202 -12.10 -0.35 7.84
CA LEU A 202 -13.53 -0.17 8.02
C LEU A 202 -13.76 1.24 8.55
N LYS A 203 -14.64 2.01 7.91
CA LYS A 203 -14.97 3.38 8.31
C LYS A 203 -16.46 3.48 8.63
N GLU A 204 -16.78 4.19 9.71
CA GLU A 204 -18.14 4.48 10.17
C GLU A 204 -18.26 5.91 10.65
N GLU A 205 -19.39 6.54 10.37
CA GLU A 205 -19.78 7.79 11.01
C GLU A 205 -21.04 7.55 11.87
N ILE A 206 -21.01 8.06 13.10
CA ILE A 206 -22.15 7.96 14.02
C ILE A 206 -22.63 9.35 14.38
N THR A 207 -23.96 9.54 14.39
CA THR A 207 -24.59 10.76 14.90
C THR A 207 -25.58 10.41 16.00
N ILE A 208 -25.29 10.87 17.21
CA ILE A 208 -26.18 10.73 18.37
C ILE A 208 -27.07 11.97 18.45
N SER A 209 -28.38 11.77 18.48
CA SER A 209 -29.39 12.81 18.60
C SER A 209 -30.12 12.67 19.93
N GLY A 210 -30.35 13.78 20.59
CA GLY A 210 -31.12 13.87 21.85
C GLY A 210 -32.36 14.74 21.69
N PRO A 211 -32.34 15.99 22.20
CA PRO A 211 -33.45 16.95 22.04
C PRO A 211 -33.62 17.31 20.54
N ASP A 212 -34.79 17.79 20.19
CA ASP A 212 -35.15 18.18 18.81
C ASP A 212 -34.49 19.50 18.35
N LYS A 213 -33.89 20.25 19.27
CA LYS A 213 -33.18 21.51 19.02
C LYS A 213 -32.13 21.74 20.10
N ASP A 214 -31.21 22.65 19.82
CA ASP A 214 -30.24 23.13 20.81
C ASP A 214 -30.96 23.81 21.97
N LEU A 215 -30.49 23.55 23.21
CA LEU A 215 -31.15 24.03 24.41
C LEU A 215 -30.21 24.97 25.22
N HIS A 216 -30.80 25.92 25.95
CA HIS A 216 -30.09 26.76 26.90
C HIS A 216 -29.63 25.91 28.08
N SER A 217 -28.31 25.85 28.34
CA SER A 217 -27.73 24.95 29.35
C SER A 217 -28.16 25.31 30.79
N GLY A 218 -28.40 26.59 31.08
CA GLY A 218 -28.90 27.03 32.40
C GLY A 218 -30.32 26.64 32.67
N MET A 219 -31.17 26.45 31.63
CA MET A 219 -32.59 26.09 31.79
C MET A 219 -32.81 24.59 31.73
N TYR A 220 -31.99 23.86 30.95
CA TYR A 220 -32.19 22.45 30.69
C TYR A 220 -31.06 21.56 31.19
N GLY A 221 -29.95 22.16 31.68
CA GLY A 221 -28.80 21.42 32.22
C GLY A 221 -29.20 20.60 33.43
N GLY A 222 -28.73 19.34 33.51
CA GLY A 222 -29.06 18.42 34.58
C GLY A 222 -30.36 17.63 34.38
N ILE A 223 -31.35 18.17 33.60
CA ILE A 223 -32.60 17.48 33.32
C ILE A 223 -32.65 16.92 31.87
N SER A 224 -32.10 17.65 30.91
CA SER A 224 -32.01 17.20 29.53
C SER A 224 -30.74 16.39 29.27
N THR A 225 -30.84 15.44 28.34
CA THR A 225 -29.65 14.76 27.84
C THR A 225 -28.77 15.71 27.05
N ASN A 226 -27.47 15.48 27.10
CA ASN A 226 -26.48 16.14 26.25
C ASN A 226 -25.80 15.11 25.31
N PRO A 227 -26.13 15.11 24.00
CA PRO A 227 -25.55 14.20 23.03
C PRO A 227 -24.02 14.21 23.02
N ALA A 228 -23.38 15.34 23.28
CA ALA A 228 -21.92 15.41 23.39
C ALA A 228 -21.39 14.53 24.54
N LYS A 229 -22.05 14.54 25.70
CA LYS A 229 -21.68 13.69 26.84
C LYS A 229 -21.94 12.20 26.53
N VAL A 230 -23.05 11.90 25.87
CA VAL A 230 -23.37 10.52 25.47
C VAL A 230 -22.34 10.00 24.46
N LEU A 231 -21.97 10.80 23.46
CA LEU A 231 -20.93 10.46 22.50
C LEU A 231 -19.59 10.24 23.19
N ALA A 232 -19.17 11.11 24.09
CA ALA A 232 -17.92 10.94 24.86
C ALA A 232 -17.88 9.61 25.61
N ASN A 233 -19.01 9.19 26.24
CA ASN A 233 -19.12 7.90 26.92
C ASN A 233 -19.00 6.72 25.93
N VAL A 234 -19.64 6.81 24.75
CA VAL A 234 -19.53 5.80 23.69
C VAL A 234 -18.09 5.67 23.22
N LEU A 235 -17.43 6.79 22.92
CA LEU A 235 -16.05 6.79 22.44
C LEU A 235 -15.07 6.25 23.49
N SER A 236 -15.25 6.64 24.76
CA SER A 236 -14.43 6.12 25.87
C SER A 236 -14.57 4.61 26.09
N ALA A 237 -15.73 4.03 25.72
CA ALA A 237 -15.97 2.60 25.87
C ALA A 237 -15.42 1.76 24.71
N LEU A 238 -14.86 2.38 23.65
CA LEU A 238 -14.28 1.65 22.53
C LEU A 238 -12.97 0.91 22.88
N HIS A 239 -12.28 1.35 23.94
CA HIS A 239 -11.07 0.72 24.43
C HIS A 239 -11.20 0.40 25.91
N ASP A 240 -10.53 -0.65 26.33
CA ASP A 240 -10.41 -1.00 27.74
C ASP A 240 -9.19 -0.31 28.41
N LYS A 241 -8.94 -0.63 29.67
CA LYS A 241 -7.82 -0.07 30.45
C LYS A 241 -6.43 -0.44 29.93
N ASP A 242 -6.32 -1.48 29.11
CA ASP A 242 -5.09 -1.99 28.53
C ASP A 242 -4.95 -1.56 27.03
N ASN A 243 -5.76 -0.57 26.60
CA ASN A 243 -5.87 -0.06 25.24
C ASN A 243 -6.24 -1.11 24.18
N ALA A 244 -6.77 -2.27 24.60
CA ALA A 244 -7.36 -3.21 23.68
C ALA A 244 -8.77 -2.72 23.25
N VAL A 245 -9.16 -3.01 22.00
CA VAL A 245 -10.47 -2.62 21.50
C VAL A 245 -11.56 -3.43 22.20
N ALA A 246 -12.47 -2.75 22.91
CA ALA A 246 -13.48 -3.38 23.76
C ALA A 246 -14.79 -3.77 23.04
N ILE A 247 -14.85 -3.65 21.73
CA ILE A 247 -15.99 -4.05 20.92
C ILE A 247 -16.14 -5.58 20.99
N PRO A 248 -17.34 -6.11 21.29
CA PRO A 248 -17.55 -7.56 21.37
C PRO A 248 -17.16 -8.28 20.08
N ASN A 249 -16.42 -9.40 20.23
CA ASN A 249 -15.93 -10.23 19.12
C ASN A 249 -15.00 -9.49 18.13
N PHE A 250 -14.40 -8.38 18.55
CA PHE A 250 -13.51 -7.59 17.69
C PHE A 250 -12.26 -8.39 17.27
N TYR A 251 -11.75 -9.21 18.15
CA TYR A 251 -10.56 -10.02 17.91
C TYR A 251 -10.83 -11.37 17.23
N ASP A 252 -12.10 -11.67 16.87
CA ASP A 252 -12.41 -12.90 16.14
C ASP A 252 -11.70 -12.90 14.78
N GLY A 253 -10.87 -13.91 14.53
CA GLY A 253 -10.10 -14.03 13.29
C GLY A 253 -8.76 -13.28 13.29
N VAL A 254 -8.34 -12.70 14.41
CA VAL A 254 -7.00 -12.13 14.59
C VAL A 254 -6.02 -13.28 14.91
N PRO A 255 -5.05 -13.59 14.05
CA PRO A 255 -4.07 -14.64 14.35
C PRO A 255 -2.99 -14.10 15.28
N GLU A 256 -2.47 -14.97 16.14
CA GLU A 256 -1.19 -14.73 16.81
C GLU A 256 -0.05 -14.96 15.80
N LEU A 257 1.09 -14.34 16.06
CA LEU A 257 2.29 -14.54 15.26
C LEU A 257 2.86 -15.95 15.51
N THR A 258 3.52 -16.50 14.48
CA THR A 258 4.36 -17.69 14.67
C THR A 258 5.70 -17.27 15.27
N GLU A 259 6.31 -18.17 16.05
CA GLU A 259 7.60 -17.92 16.69
C GLU A 259 8.68 -17.44 15.69
N ASN A 260 8.71 -18.03 14.50
CA ASN A 260 9.63 -17.61 13.43
C ASN A 260 9.44 -16.14 13.02
N ILE A 261 8.21 -15.68 12.87
CA ILE A 261 7.92 -14.27 12.51
C ILE A 261 8.22 -13.34 13.68
N GLU A 262 7.90 -13.74 14.91
CA GLU A 262 8.25 -12.95 16.11
C GLU A 262 9.77 -12.77 16.23
N ASP A 263 10.56 -13.83 16.02
CA ASP A 263 12.02 -13.78 16.08
C ASP A 263 12.58 -12.91 14.95
N GLN A 264 12.03 -13.03 13.76
CA GLN A 264 12.38 -12.18 12.61
C GLN A 264 12.14 -10.70 12.92
N TRP A 265 10.94 -10.34 13.42
CA TRP A 265 10.62 -8.95 13.76
C TRP A 265 11.44 -8.44 14.96
N ARG A 266 11.77 -9.29 15.92
CA ARG A 266 12.68 -8.94 17.01
C ARG A 266 14.09 -8.63 16.50
N SER A 267 14.59 -9.39 15.50
CA SER A 267 15.91 -9.18 14.91
C SER A 267 16.02 -7.90 14.08
N LEU A 268 14.91 -7.29 13.64
CA LEU A 268 14.90 -5.99 12.97
C LEU A 268 15.41 -4.86 13.86
N ASN A 269 15.38 -5.04 15.19
CA ASN A 269 15.82 -4.04 16.17
C ASN A 269 15.15 -2.68 15.98
N PHE A 270 13.85 -2.67 15.66
CA PHE A 270 13.08 -1.46 15.40
C PHE A 270 13.18 -0.46 16.55
N ASN A 271 13.67 0.74 16.25
CA ASN A 271 13.80 1.80 17.22
C ASN A 271 12.51 2.63 17.30
N HIS A 272 11.53 2.13 18.04
CA HIS A 272 10.25 2.81 18.22
C HIS A 272 10.37 4.19 18.90
N ASN A 273 11.42 4.43 19.70
CA ASN A 273 11.63 5.75 20.31
C ASN A 273 12.04 6.78 19.26
N GLN A 274 12.86 6.39 18.30
CA GLN A 274 13.21 7.25 17.17
C GLN A 274 11.97 7.50 16.29
N PHE A 275 11.28 6.44 15.88
CA PHE A 275 10.08 6.51 15.04
C PHE A 275 9.00 7.42 15.66
N LEU A 276 8.71 7.26 16.95
CA LEU A 276 7.74 8.11 17.65
C LEU A 276 8.30 9.52 17.91
N GLY A 277 9.61 9.65 18.11
CA GLY A 277 10.28 10.93 18.32
C GLY A 277 10.18 11.86 17.10
N GLU A 278 10.13 11.34 15.89
CA GLU A 278 9.94 12.10 14.64
C GLU A 278 8.59 12.84 14.61
N VAL A 279 7.59 12.31 15.32
CA VAL A 279 6.26 12.94 15.47
C VAL A 279 6.03 13.52 16.88
N GLY A 280 7.10 13.68 17.67
CA GLY A 280 7.06 14.32 19.00
C GLY A 280 6.49 13.44 20.11
N LEU A 281 6.45 12.11 19.93
CA LEU A 281 5.98 11.16 20.94
C LEU A 281 7.14 10.38 21.57
N SER A 282 6.94 9.89 22.80
CA SER A 282 7.98 9.23 23.57
C SER A 282 7.65 7.77 23.98
N ALA A 283 6.42 7.32 23.71
CA ALA A 283 5.99 5.95 24.08
C ALA A 283 4.84 5.48 23.17
N PRO A 284 4.77 4.19 22.85
CA PRO A 284 3.64 3.62 22.13
C PRO A 284 2.36 3.66 23.00
N ALA A 285 1.22 3.89 22.35
CA ALA A 285 -0.09 3.97 23.00
C ALA A 285 -1.05 2.86 22.55
N GLY A 286 -0.53 1.80 21.94
CA GLY A 286 -1.34 0.68 21.49
C GLY A 286 -1.65 -0.34 22.57
N GLU A 287 -2.09 -1.53 22.17
CA GLU A 287 -2.50 -2.65 23.02
C GLU A 287 -1.36 -3.10 23.95
N LEU A 288 -1.63 -3.08 25.26
CA LEU A 288 -0.63 -3.42 26.29
C LEU A 288 -0.13 -4.87 26.11
N GLY A 289 1.19 -5.05 26.25
CA GLY A 289 1.83 -6.37 26.13
C GLY A 289 2.18 -6.78 24.69
N ARG A 290 1.93 -5.92 23.71
CA ARG A 290 2.35 -6.12 22.33
C ARG A 290 3.57 -5.28 21.98
N SER A 291 4.45 -5.82 21.15
CA SER A 291 5.59 -5.07 20.62
C SER A 291 5.13 -3.96 19.66
N PRO A 292 5.90 -2.88 19.47
CA PRO A 292 5.55 -1.83 18.52
C PRO A 292 5.29 -2.32 17.09
N LEU A 293 6.05 -3.30 16.59
CA LEU A 293 5.83 -3.87 15.27
C LEU A 293 4.53 -4.70 15.19
N GLU A 294 4.17 -5.44 16.27
CA GLU A 294 2.85 -6.07 16.33
C GLU A 294 1.73 -5.04 16.25
N MET A 295 1.82 -3.95 17.02
CA MET A 295 0.83 -2.86 17.00
C MET A 295 0.66 -2.26 15.61
N LEU A 296 1.75 -2.12 14.85
CA LEU A 296 1.74 -1.55 13.50
C LEU A 296 1.22 -2.53 12.44
N TRP A 297 1.52 -3.84 12.55
CA TRP A 297 1.40 -4.76 11.43
C TRP A 297 0.43 -5.92 11.64
N SER A 298 0.27 -6.40 12.87
CA SER A 298 -0.51 -7.62 13.16
C SER A 298 -1.62 -7.44 14.18
N ARG A 299 -1.76 -6.25 14.77
CA ARG A 299 -2.87 -5.96 15.68
C ARG A 299 -3.89 -5.01 15.03
N PRO A 300 -5.18 -5.24 15.25
CA PRO A 300 -6.21 -4.34 14.74
C PRO A 300 -6.29 -3.08 15.61
N THR A 301 -6.78 -1.98 15.03
CA THR A 301 -6.95 -0.71 15.76
C THR A 301 -8.35 -0.12 15.56
N CYS A 302 -8.73 0.77 16.47
CA CYS A 302 -9.94 1.58 16.41
C CYS A 302 -9.56 3.04 16.70
N GLU A 303 -9.68 3.91 15.70
CA GLU A 303 -9.25 5.30 15.80
C GLU A 303 -10.42 6.27 15.66
N ILE A 304 -10.39 7.33 16.47
CA ILE A 304 -11.35 8.43 16.40
C ILE A 304 -10.76 9.51 15.49
N ASN A 305 -11.29 9.64 14.27
CA ASN A 305 -10.76 10.54 13.25
C ASN A 305 -11.37 11.94 13.29
N GLY A 306 -12.52 12.10 13.95
CA GLY A 306 -13.19 13.39 14.08
C GLY A 306 -14.34 13.36 15.07
N ILE A 307 -14.52 14.48 15.75
CA ILE A 307 -15.64 14.72 16.67
C ILE A 307 -16.22 16.10 16.39
N LYS A 308 -17.54 16.18 16.25
CA LYS A 308 -18.26 17.44 16.05
C LYS A 308 -19.47 17.51 16.96
N SER A 309 -19.54 18.56 17.81
CA SER A 309 -20.71 18.81 18.65
C SER A 309 -20.68 20.20 19.26
N GLY A 310 -21.83 20.81 19.50
CA GLY A 310 -21.98 22.09 20.18
C GLY A 310 -21.40 23.26 19.42
N TYR A 311 -20.96 24.30 20.16
CA TYR A 311 -20.40 25.53 19.59
C TYR A 311 -18.89 25.47 19.56
N ILE A 312 -18.30 25.61 18.39
CA ILE A 312 -16.86 25.46 18.13
C ILE A 312 -16.21 26.74 17.58
N ASN A 313 -16.98 27.84 17.40
CA ASN A 313 -16.45 29.12 16.95
C ASN A 313 -15.86 29.93 18.12
N GLU A 314 -15.26 31.07 17.80
CA GLU A 314 -14.70 32.00 18.80
C GLU A 314 -15.77 32.46 19.82
N GLY A 315 -15.37 32.62 21.08
CA GLY A 315 -16.24 32.97 22.18
C GLY A 315 -16.89 31.76 22.86
N PHE A 316 -17.95 31.97 23.63
CA PHE A 316 -18.60 30.92 24.39
C PHE A 316 -20.13 30.97 24.21
N LYS A 317 -20.77 29.85 23.93
CA LYS A 317 -22.22 29.70 23.87
C LYS A 317 -22.66 28.63 24.86
N THR A 318 -23.49 29.01 25.84
CA THR A 318 -24.00 28.10 26.88
C THR A 318 -25.13 27.23 26.36
N VAL A 319 -24.77 26.24 25.55
CA VAL A 319 -25.72 25.38 24.81
C VAL A 319 -25.58 23.90 25.16
N LEU A 320 -26.68 23.17 25.22
CA LEU A 320 -26.72 21.73 25.08
C LEU A 320 -27.04 21.43 23.60
N PRO A 321 -26.15 20.82 22.85
CA PRO A 321 -26.38 20.53 21.44
C PRO A 321 -27.48 19.48 21.27
N SER A 322 -28.21 19.57 20.16
CA SER A 322 -29.20 18.57 19.77
C SER A 322 -28.57 17.29 19.20
N GLN A 323 -27.34 17.41 18.69
CA GLN A 323 -26.62 16.30 18.05
C GLN A 323 -25.11 16.32 18.38
N ALA A 324 -24.50 15.14 18.29
CA ALA A 324 -23.06 14.94 18.34
C ALA A 324 -22.65 13.84 17.35
N THR A 325 -21.62 14.10 16.55
CA THR A 325 -21.15 13.22 15.48
C THR A 325 -19.70 12.82 15.72
N ALA A 326 -19.35 11.57 15.42
CA ALA A 326 -17.97 11.11 15.36
C ALA A 326 -17.69 10.28 14.11
N LYS A 327 -16.47 10.42 13.57
CA LYS A 327 -15.90 9.58 12.52
C LYS A 327 -14.91 8.62 13.15
N ILE A 328 -15.06 7.33 12.82
CA ILE A 328 -14.30 6.25 13.42
C ILE A 328 -13.78 5.36 12.30
N SER A 329 -12.51 4.99 12.38
CA SER A 329 -11.91 4.03 11.48
C SER A 329 -11.30 2.87 12.25
N PHE A 330 -11.33 1.70 11.62
CA PHE A 330 -10.73 0.48 12.14
C PHE A 330 -9.69 0.00 11.14
N ARG A 331 -8.53 -0.39 11.64
CA ARG A 331 -7.60 -1.20 10.85
C ARG A 331 -7.80 -2.65 11.26
N LEU A 332 -8.07 -3.49 10.28
CA LEU A 332 -8.37 -4.91 10.48
C LEU A 332 -7.17 -5.77 10.10
N VAL A 333 -7.03 -6.94 10.70
CA VAL A 333 -5.93 -7.88 10.44
C VAL A 333 -6.44 -9.31 10.28
N GLY A 334 -5.63 -10.16 9.65
CA GLY A 334 -5.93 -11.57 9.49
C GLY A 334 -7.30 -11.82 8.83
N ASN A 335 -8.09 -12.66 9.46
CA ASN A 335 -9.39 -13.09 8.96
C ASN A 335 -10.58 -12.31 9.56
N GLN A 336 -10.36 -11.13 10.12
CA GLN A 336 -11.44 -10.29 10.61
C GLN A 336 -12.44 -9.96 9.49
N ASP A 337 -13.72 -10.08 9.79
CA ASP A 337 -14.81 -9.79 8.86
C ASP A 337 -15.35 -8.38 9.10
N PRO A 338 -15.14 -7.41 8.19
CA PRO A 338 -15.60 -6.03 8.38
C PRO A 338 -17.11 -5.93 8.57
N VAL A 339 -17.91 -6.82 7.98
CA VAL A 339 -19.37 -6.83 8.16
C VAL A 339 -19.74 -7.22 9.59
N LYS A 340 -19.06 -8.24 10.14
CA LYS A 340 -19.29 -8.66 11.54
C LYS A 340 -18.82 -7.58 12.52
N ILE A 341 -17.66 -6.98 12.29
CA ILE A 341 -17.13 -5.90 13.13
C ILE A 341 -18.07 -4.70 13.13
N ARG A 342 -18.52 -4.25 11.95
CA ARG A 342 -19.53 -3.18 11.81
C ARG A 342 -20.78 -3.47 12.64
N LYS A 343 -21.31 -4.68 12.53
CA LYS A 343 -22.49 -5.09 13.30
C LYS A 343 -22.24 -5.07 14.80
N SER A 344 -21.11 -5.60 15.27
CA SER A 344 -20.73 -5.60 16.69
C SER A 344 -20.56 -4.19 17.23
N PHE A 345 -19.89 -3.32 16.48
CA PHE A 345 -19.73 -1.91 16.81
C PHE A 345 -21.09 -1.21 16.95
N ARG A 346 -21.97 -1.33 15.95
CA ARG A 346 -23.29 -0.69 15.98
C ARG A 346 -24.15 -1.19 17.14
N ASN A 347 -24.12 -2.50 17.43
CA ASN A 347 -24.82 -3.07 18.57
C ASN A 347 -24.28 -2.51 19.90
N MET A 348 -22.95 -2.42 20.05
CA MET A 348 -22.33 -1.84 21.23
C MET A 348 -22.76 -0.38 21.43
N VAL A 349 -22.70 0.43 20.37
CA VAL A 349 -23.15 1.84 20.42
C VAL A 349 -24.62 1.92 20.84
N GLN A 350 -25.50 1.14 20.23
CA GLN A 350 -26.92 1.11 20.56
C GLN A 350 -27.18 0.73 22.02
N ASN A 351 -26.42 -0.24 22.55
CA ASN A 351 -26.57 -0.69 23.94
C ASN A 351 -26.08 0.33 24.98
N LEU A 352 -25.18 1.22 24.59
CA LEU A 352 -24.67 2.29 25.45
C LEU A 352 -25.56 3.54 25.45
N LEU A 353 -26.56 3.61 24.55
CA LEU A 353 -27.43 4.77 24.46
C LEU A 353 -28.47 4.79 25.57
N PRO A 354 -28.69 5.94 26.19
CA PRO A 354 -29.91 6.16 26.99
C PRO A 354 -31.19 6.00 26.15
N ALA A 355 -32.28 5.53 26.75
CA ALA A 355 -33.53 5.28 26.04
C ALA A 355 -34.12 6.49 25.30
N TYR A 356 -33.75 7.69 25.68
CA TYR A 356 -34.18 8.98 25.10
C TYR A 356 -33.22 9.56 24.07
N CYS A 357 -32.16 8.80 23.69
CA CYS A 357 -31.26 9.15 22.59
C CYS A 357 -31.49 8.22 21.39
N ARG A 358 -31.18 8.73 20.22
CA ARG A 358 -31.20 7.98 18.97
C ARG A 358 -29.80 8.05 18.36
N VAL A 359 -29.41 7.01 17.59
CA VAL A 359 -28.19 7.01 16.78
C VAL A 359 -28.56 6.72 15.34
N SER A 360 -27.92 7.43 14.43
CA SER A 360 -27.84 7.08 13.00
C SER A 360 -26.40 6.71 12.67
N PHE A 361 -26.25 5.81 11.72
CA PHE A 361 -24.98 5.31 11.22
C PHE A 361 -24.86 5.62 9.73
N GLU A 362 -23.71 6.10 9.29
CA GLU A 362 -23.39 6.26 7.89
C GLU A 362 -22.22 5.32 7.56
N GLU A 363 -22.46 4.46 6.56
CA GLU A 363 -21.48 3.49 6.10
C GLU A 363 -20.51 4.13 5.13
N HIS A 364 -19.23 3.85 5.34
CA HIS A 364 -18.16 4.20 4.42
C HIS A 364 -17.41 2.95 3.99
N GLU A 365 -16.25 3.14 3.41
CA GLU A 365 -15.38 2.09 2.91
C GLU A 365 -15.16 0.94 3.90
N ALA A 366 -15.11 -0.27 3.35
CA ALA A 366 -14.76 -1.48 4.08
C ALA A 366 -14.00 -2.46 3.19
N SER A 367 -12.84 -2.90 3.65
CA SER A 367 -12.05 -3.95 3.01
C SER A 367 -11.47 -4.91 4.04
N LYS A 368 -11.28 -6.17 3.64
CA LYS A 368 -10.58 -7.16 4.45
C LYS A 368 -9.07 -6.88 4.48
N ALA A 369 -8.41 -7.37 5.52
CA ALA A 369 -6.97 -7.50 5.52
C ALA A 369 -6.53 -8.55 4.47
N SER A 370 -5.28 -8.42 4.01
CA SER A 370 -4.61 -9.45 3.21
C SER A 370 -3.44 -10.01 4.00
N GLN A 371 -3.39 -11.32 4.13
CA GLN A 371 -2.28 -12.05 4.70
C GLN A 371 -1.90 -13.17 3.71
N MET A 372 -0.63 -13.20 3.32
CA MET A 372 -0.09 -14.15 2.37
C MET A 372 0.41 -15.38 3.11
N ASP A 373 0.22 -16.55 2.53
CA ASP A 373 0.89 -17.78 2.93
C ASP A 373 2.33 -17.72 2.42
N ILE A 374 3.28 -17.72 3.33
CA ILE A 374 4.72 -17.68 3.01
C ILE A 374 5.37 -19.07 3.00
N SER A 375 4.59 -20.14 3.14
CA SER A 375 5.09 -21.51 3.13
C SER A 375 5.57 -21.99 1.75
N PRO A 376 5.06 -21.49 0.61
CA PRO A 376 5.59 -21.84 -0.69
C PRO A 376 7.06 -21.43 -0.85
N PRO A 377 7.89 -22.29 -1.49
CA PRO A 377 9.35 -22.11 -1.54
C PRO A 377 9.79 -20.84 -2.29
N GLU A 378 8.98 -20.31 -3.19
CA GLU A 378 9.27 -19.08 -3.91
C GLU A 378 9.42 -17.84 -3.00
N PHE A 379 8.71 -17.81 -1.87
CA PHE A 379 8.87 -16.70 -0.90
C PHE A 379 10.26 -16.70 -0.29
N GLU A 380 10.74 -17.86 0.14
CA GLU A 380 12.09 -17.97 0.70
C GLU A 380 13.15 -17.75 -0.37
N LYS A 381 12.97 -18.25 -1.59
CA LYS A 381 13.87 -18.02 -2.72
C LYS A 381 13.99 -16.54 -3.10
N ALA A 382 12.89 -15.81 -3.07
CA ALA A 382 12.91 -14.36 -3.28
C ALA A 382 13.64 -13.65 -2.12
N ARG A 383 13.36 -14.05 -0.86
CA ARG A 383 14.00 -13.48 0.33
C ARG A 383 15.52 -13.65 0.29
N GLU A 384 16.00 -14.86 -0.04
CA GLU A 384 17.43 -15.16 -0.23
C GLU A 384 18.04 -14.28 -1.33
N ALA A 385 17.38 -14.18 -2.48
CA ALA A 385 17.86 -13.44 -3.64
C ALA A 385 18.04 -11.93 -3.38
N ILE A 386 17.06 -11.29 -2.72
CA ILE A 386 17.17 -9.86 -2.38
C ILE A 386 18.15 -9.63 -1.24
N SER A 387 18.26 -10.56 -0.29
CA SER A 387 19.27 -10.51 0.78
C SER A 387 20.70 -10.50 0.20
N GLU A 388 20.96 -11.38 -0.77
CA GLU A 388 22.26 -11.50 -1.43
C GLU A 388 22.66 -10.20 -2.15
N GLU A 389 21.72 -9.56 -2.88
CA GLU A 389 22.01 -8.31 -3.60
C GLU A 389 22.24 -7.13 -2.67
N LEU A 390 21.45 -7.01 -1.60
CA LEU A 390 21.58 -5.88 -0.69
C LEU A 390 22.64 -6.10 0.41
N GLY A 391 23.07 -7.35 0.62
CA GLY A 391 24.06 -7.70 1.64
C GLY A 391 23.53 -7.64 3.07
N ILE A 392 22.19 -7.62 3.22
CA ILE A 392 21.46 -7.59 4.49
C ILE A 392 20.35 -8.63 4.40
N GLU A 393 20.14 -9.40 5.47
CA GLU A 393 19.09 -10.40 5.51
C GLU A 393 17.72 -9.74 5.37
N ALA A 394 16.96 -10.17 4.37
CA ALA A 394 15.62 -9.69 4.11
C ALA A 394 14.61 -10.27 5.11
N ALA A 395 13.58 -9.51 5.42
CA ALA A 395 12.53 -9.89 6.35
C ALA A 395 11.15 -9.97 5.71
N PHE A 396 10.31 -10.89 6.20
CA PHE A 396 8.88 -10.85 5.97
C PHE A 396 8.25 -9.87 6.94
N ILE A 397 7.67 -8.79 6.42
CA ILE A 397 7.12 -7.70 7.22
C ILE A 397 5.62 -7.51 6.98
N GLY A 398 5.00 -6.70 7.84
CA GLY A 398 3.67 -6.16 7.62
C GLY A 398 3.71 -4.71 7.14
N CYS A 399 2.61 -4.25 6.55
CA CYS A 399 2.37 -2.86 6.25
C CYS A 399 1.11 -2.38 6.98
N GLY A 400 1.20 -1.21 7.60
CA GLY A 400 0.07 -0.59 8.30
C GLY A 400 -1.03 -0.09 7.36
N GLY A 401 -0.71 0.08 6.08
CA GLY A 401 -1.61 0.50 5.02
C GLY A 401 -2.44 -0.65 4.42
N SER A 402 -3.30 -0.28 3.49
CA SER A 402 -4.09 -1.20 2.68
C SER A 402 -3.72 -0.99 1.21
N ILE A 403 -3.43 -2.07 0.51
CA ILE A 403 -3.19 -2.10 -0.94
C ILE A 403 -4.29 -2.98 -1.54
N PRO A 404 -5.39 -2.40 -2.02
CA PRO A 404 -6.60 -3.16 -2.40
C PRO A 404 -6.36 -4.18 -3.49
N ILE A 405 -5.43 -3.94 -4.42
CA ILE A 405 -5.10 -4.84 -5.52
C ILE A 405 -4.67 -6.23 -5.04
N VAL A 406 -3.98 -6.31 -3.91
CA VAL A 406 -3.53 -7.59 -3.32
C VAL A 406 -4.71 -8.51 -3.03
N GLY A 407 -5.74 -7.99 -2.36
CA GLY A 407 -6.95 -8.75 -2.08
C GLY A 407 -7.72 -9.15 -3.36
N TYR A 408 -7.59 -8.39 -4.43
CA TYR A 408 -8.20 -8.73 -5.72
C TYR A 408 -7.43 -9.87 -6.42
N PHE A 409 -6.11 -9.86 -6.41
CA PHE A 409 -5.32 -10.99 -6.91
C PHE A 409 -5.69 -12.26 -6.15
N GLN A 410 -5.61 -12.28 -4.82
CA GLN A 410 -5.99 -13.43 -4.00
C GLN A 410 -7.39 -13.96 -4.38
N LYS A 411 -8.37 -13.06 -4.49
CA LYS A 411 -9.77 -13.44 -4.76
C LYS A 411 -10.02 -13.94 -6.19
N ILE A 412 -9.37 -13.34 -7.18
CA ILE A 412 -9.65 -13.59 -8.60
C ILE A 412 -8.75 -14.70 -9.14
N THR A 413 -7.47 -14.69 -8.83
CA THR A 413 -6.50 -15.68 -9.34
C THR A 413 -6.33 -16.86 -8.39
N GLY A 414 -6.51 -16.65 -7.09
CA GLY A 414 -6.25 -17.65 -6.05
C GLY A 414 -4.78 -17.72 -5.64
N VAL A 415 -3.95 -16.76 -6.08
CA VAL A 415 -2.51 -16.68 -5.80
C VAL A 415 -2.24 -15.55 -4.81
N ASP A 416 -1.41 -15.79 -3.81
CA ASP A 416 -0.90 -14.79 -2.89
C ASP A 416 0.20 -13.96 -3.56
N PRO A 417 0.03 -12.64 -3.71
CA PRO A 417 1.07 -11.82 -4.31
C PRO A 417 2.24 -11.62 -3.36
N MET A 418 3.43 -11.52 -3.93
CA MET A 418 4.66 -11.21 -3.24
C MET A 418 5.01 -9.74 -3.51
N LEU A 419 5.01 -8.92 -2.46
CA LEU A 419 5.27 -7.49 -2.56
C LEU A 419 6.73 -7.21 -2.20
N ILE A 420 7.51 -6.82 -3.20
CA ILE A 420 8.94 -6.49 -3.06
C ILE A 420 9.16 -5.12 -3.67
N GLY A 421 9.68 -4.19 -2.88
CA GLY A 421 9.95 -2.84 -3.35
C GLY A 421 11.28 -2.30 -2.83
N PHE A 422 11.70 -1.18 -3.40
CA PHE A 422 13.02 -0.58 -3.16
C PHE A 422 12.92 0.91 -2.81
N ALA A 423 11.70 1.42 -2.59
CA ALA A 423 11.47 2.77 -2.13
C ALA A 423 12.03 2.97 -0.70
N LYS A 424 12.30 4.22 -0.35
CA LYS A 424 12.75 4.62 0.98
C LYS A 424 11.76 5.56 1.65
N ASP A 425 11.82 5.62 2.99
CA ASP A 425 10.90 6.44 3.78
C ASP A 425 11.00 7.94 3.45
N ASP A 426 12.16 8.39 2.95
CA ASP A 426 12.43 9.78 2.59
C ASP A 426 12.22 10.09 1.09
N ASP A 427 11.62 9.19 0.33
CA ASP A 427 11.36 9.37 -1.12
C ASP A 427 10.29 10.42 -1.42
N GLN A 428 9.59 10.93 -0.41
CA GLN A 428 8.56 11.96 -0.53
C GLN A 428 7.44 11.56 -1.51
N ILE A 429 7.06 10.28 -1.46
CA ILE A 429 5.93 9.74 -2.22
C ILE A 429 4.67 10.57 -1.93
N HIS A 430 3.89 10.92 -2.96
CA HIS A 430 2.73 11.83 -2.95
C HIS A 430 3.03 13.27 -2.55
N SER A 431 4.28 13.64 -2.33
CA SER A 431 4.70 14.99 -1.93
C SER A 431 5.49 15.71 -3.03
N PRO A 432 5.66 17.04 -2.96
CA PRO A 432 6.62 17.75 -3.80
C PRO A 432 8.05 17.22 -3.60
N ASN A 433 8.84 17.32 -4.65
CA ASN A 433 10.24 16.87 -4.67
C ASN A 433 10.43 15.36 -4.46
N GLU A 434 9.48 14.54 -4.95
CA GLU A 434 9.64 13.10 -5.00
C GLU A 434 10.97 12.70 -5.62
N LYS A 435 11.61 11.69 -4.99
CA LYS A 435 12.90 11.16 -5.43
C LYS A 435 12.89 9.63 -5.39
N TYR A 436 13.81 9.04 -6.12
CA TYR A 436 14.17 7.64 -6.00
C TYR A 436 15.70 7.51 -5.97
N ASP A 437 16.25 6.83 -4.98
CA ASP A 437 17.69 6.69 -4.92
C ASP A 437 18.22 5.95 -6.15
N LEU A 438 19.26 6.48 -6.78
CA LEU A 438 19.89 5.84 -7.95
C LEU A 438 20.39 4.42 -7.60
N GLU A 439 20.88 4.24 -6.38
CA GLU A 439 21.30 2.92 -5.91
C GLU A 439 20.10 1.99 -5.67
N SER A 440 18.94 2.50 -5.23
CA SER A 440 17.70 1.72 -5.14
C SER A 440 17.24 1.23 -6.52
N PHE A 441 17.29 2.10 -7.53
CA PHE A 441 16.98 1.72 -8.91
C PHE A 441 17.95 0.65 -9.43
N ARG A 442 19.25 0.86 -9.28
CA ARG A 442 20.29 -0.09 -9.71
C ARG A 442 20.15 -1.44 -8.99
N LYS A 443 20.06 -1.43 -7.66
CA LYS A 443 19.91 -2.66 -6.86
C LYS A 443 18.55 -3.34 -7.10
N GLY A 444 17.50 -2.58 -7.35
CA GLY A 444 16.21 -3.12 -7.73
C GLY A 444 16.30 -3.97 -9.00
N ILE A 445 16.91 -3.46 -10.07
CA ILE A 445 17.14 -4.21 -11.31
C ILE A 445 17.93 -5.50 -11.03
N ARG A 446 19.01 -5.39 -10.28
CA ARG A 446 19.89 -6.52 -9.96
C ARG A 446 19.21 -7.55 -9.05
N SER A 447 18.40 -7.11 -8.07
CA SER A 447 17.59 -7.98 -7.22
C SER A 447 16.61 -8.80 -8.04
N TRP A 448 15.91 -8.18 -8.99
CA TRP A 448 15.00 -8.90 -9.87
C TRP A 448 15.72 -9.93 -10.76
N VAL A 449 16.93 -9.66 -11.25
CA VAL A 449 17.72 -10.66 -11.98
C VAL A 449 18.06 -11.85 -11.08
N ARG A 450 18.38 -11.62 -9.80
CA ARG A 450 18.64 -12.72 -8.84
C ARG A 450 17.36 -13.51 -8.54
N VAL A 451 16.21 -12.83 -8.39
CA VAL A 451 14.91 -13.50 -8.21
C VAL A 451 14.57 -14.35 -9.44
N ILE A 452 14.76 -13.82 -10.66
CA ILE A 452 14.55 -14.58 -11.91
C ILE A 452 15.46 -15.82 -11.92
N ASN A 453 16.73 -15.69 -11.53
CA ASN A 453 17.64 -16.81 -11.46
C ASN A 453 17.20 -17.86 -10.44
N SER A 454 16.84 -17.44 -9.22
CA SER A 454 16.37 -18.35 -8.16
C SER A 454 15.08 -19.08 -8.53
N PHE A 455 14.14 -18.39 -9.18
CA PHE A 455 12.91 -19.02 -9.64
C PHE A 455 13.13 -20.00 -10.79
N SER A 456 14.17 -19.80 -11.62
CA SER A 456 14.51 -20.77 -12.66
C SER A 456 14.96 -22.13 -12.10
N GLU A 457 15.45 -22.14 -10.86
CA GLU A 457 15.85 -23.37 -10.16
C GLU A 457 14.65 -24.19 -9.67
N LEU A 458 13.51 -23.52 -9.36
CA LEU A 458 12.27 -24.18 -8.91
C LEU A 458 11.67 -25.11 -9.99
N GLN A 459 11.99 -24.90 -11.26
CA GLN A 459 11.51 -25.75 -12.36
C GLN A 459 12.23 -27.09 -12.47
N ASN A 460 13.35 -27.27 -11.78
CA ASN A 460 14.19 -28.46 -11.85
C ASN A 460 13.97 -29.42 -10.68
N VAL A 461 13.00 -29.15 -9.84
CA VAL A 461 12.57 -30.01 -8.72
C VAL A 461 11.20 -30.62 -9.05
#